data_f42fde254eb4cf889b3b8042010bb414
#
_entry.id   f42fde254eb4cf889b3b8042010bb414
#
_cell.length_a   1.000
_cell.length_b   1.000
_cell.length_c   1.000
_cell.angle_alpha   90.00
_cell.angle_beta   90.00
_cell.angle_gamma   90.00
#
_symmetry.space_group_name_H-M   'P 1'
#
loop_
_entity.id
_entity.type
_entity.pdbx_description
1 polymer ?
#
loop_
_entity_poly.entity_id
_entity_poly.type
_entity_poly.pdbx_seq_one_letter_code
_entity_poly.pdbx_strand_id
1 'polypeptide(L)'
;LNEGFASYIEYLAVDHIFPEWDIWTQFLQSDHGVALYYDGLKNTHPIEVDVHHPAEITSVFDAVSYSKGASVIRMIAEFVGEKKFRDGLRHYLKKHKFGNTATEDLWAALSKTSGKPIGKIMANWTGKGGYPLVSIEDKGKHFELDQSRFFASAISAKSKGSTLWHIPVSFETGKGKRGQFVMHKKTDRFAKADDSWIKLNANESAFFRTMYPESMREMLAKPIQTKQLNTRDRLGLIRDMFALAETGKLSSVDALEFVANYRDEDQYVVWGSIAGGLAKIHLLFGNEACIKAYEMYALRVFATIGEQIDWDKHPKEHSDALLKVLILESLGKYGDEKTVAHARALFSRVSEHKNDIPADLRGVVYNTVAKYGGTKEYEKLLKLYKSATLHEEKNRIGRALGCFQQKDLLRKTLEFAISDEVRRQDSVRIIMNASVNPAGTDIAWSFIKKNWKIFLKRYTGSREVAYLLEPTGSSTSLQRAKDVAAFIKKNPAPGIERTVQQVIERIQSNAALLKRDQNAIATFLSI
;
A
#
# COMPACT_ATOMS: atom_id res chain seq x y z
N LEU A 1 8.74 -11.37 -15.79
CA LEU A 1 9.39 -10.07 -15.96
C LEU A 1 8.70 -9.17 -17.00
N ASN A 2 8.03 -9.74 -18.01
CA ASN A 2 7.35 -8.99 -19.09
C ASN A 2 6.33 -7.99 -18.56
N GLU A 3 5.49 -8.40 -17.61
CA GLU A 3 4.48 -7.54 -16.99
C GLU A 3 5.11 -6.36 -16.23
N GLY A 4 6.19 -6.63 -15.50
CA GLY A 4 6.93 -5.57 -14.81
C GLY A 4 7.57 -4.58 -15.78
N PHE A 5 8.01 -5.05 -16.96
CA PHE A 5 8.55 -4.18 -17.99
C PHE A 5 7.46 -3.32 -18.64
N ALA A 6 6.30 -3.90 -18.92
CA ALA A 6 5.15 -3.17 -19.44
C ALA A 6 4.73 -2.07 -18.46
N SER A 7 4.60 -2.40 -17.17
CA SER A 7 4.29 -1.41 -16.13
C SER A 7 5.34 -0.32 -16.02
N TYR A 8 6.63 -0.64 -16.07
CA TYR A 8 7.69 0.38 -16.06
C TYR A 8 7.58 1.34 -17.24
N ILE A 9 7.33 0.82 -18.47
CA ILE A 9 7.25 1.64 -19.68
C ILE A 9 6.00 2.51 -19.70
N GLU A 10 4.85 2.05 -19.18
CA GLU A 10 3.66 2.88 -19.07
C GLU A 10 3.91 4.10 -18.18
N TYR A 11 4.54 3.92 -17.00
CA TYR A 11 4.92 5.04 -16.13
C TYR A 11 5.92 5.98 -16.81
N LEU A 12 6.93 5.45 -17.50
CA LEU A 12 7.91 6.24 -18.23
C LEU A 12 7.25 7.08 -19.35
N ALA A 13 6.28 6.50 -20.06
CA ALA A 13 5.53 7.19 -21.11
C ALA A 13 4.66 8.31 -20.54
N VAL A 14 3.95 8.05 -19.44
CA VAL A 14 3.12 9.06 -18.77
C VAL A 14 3.98 10.19 -18.21
N ASP A 15 5.12 9.90 -17.58
CA ASP A 15 6.07 10.90 -17.09
C ASP A 15 6.58 11.83 -18.20
N HIS A 16 6.82 11.26 -19.39
CA HIS A 16 7.27 12.03 -20.54
C HIS A 16 6.17 12.93 -21.14
N ILE A 17 4.92 12.46 -21.15
CA ILE A 17 3.78 13.18 -21.76
C ILE A 17 3.19 14.20 -20.79
N PHE A 18 3.14 13.87 -19.49
CA PHE A 18 2.51 14.66 -18.43
C PHE A 18 3.47 14.80 -17.23
N PRO A 19 4.62 15.48 -17.39
CA PRO A 19 5.63 15.61 -16.32
C PRO A 19 5.08 16.30 -15.07
N GLU A 20 4.07 17.16 -15.22
CA GLU A 20 3.41 17.86 -14.11
C GLU A 20 2.60 16.92 -13.19
N TRP A 21 2.34 15.68 -13.60
CA TRP A 21 1.66 14.70 -12.77
C TRP A 21 2.58 14.05 -11.74
N ASP A 22 3.90 14.21 -11.84
CA ASP A 22 4.92 13.51 -11.03
C ASP A 22 4.56 12.04 -10.81
N ILE A 23 4.30 11.35 -11.91
CA ILE A 23 3.74 9.99 -11.88
C ILE A 23 4.66 8.98 -11.19
N TRP A 24 5.98 9.22 -11.21
CA TRP A 24 6.92 8.37 -10.49
C TRP A 24 6.78 8.45 -8.97
N THR A 25 6.37 9.60 -8.44
CA THR A 25 6.08 9.73 -7.01
C THR A 25 4.77 8.99 -6.67
N GLN A 26 3.77 9.03 -7.56
CA GLN A 26 2.56 8.23 -7.43
C GLN A 26 2.87 6.72 -7.53
N PHE A 27 3.75 6.30 -8.45
CA PHE A 27 4.25 4.92 -8.54
C PHE A 27 4.84 4.43 -7.20
N LEU A 28 5.63 5.27 -6.53
CA LEU A 28 6.22 4.90 -5.24
C LEU A 28 5.19 4.67 -4.15
N GLN A 29 4.10 5.41 -4.15
CA GLN A 29 3.04 5.25 -3.17
C GLN A 29 2.14 4.04 -3.51
N SER A 30 1.76 3.86 -4.77
CA SER A 30 0.87 2.79 -5.23
C SER A 30 1.63 1.48 -5.46
N ASP A 31 2.30 1.34 -6.62
CA ASP A 31 2.88 0.07 -7.06
C ASP A 31 4.06 -0.39 -6.22
N HIS A 32 5.05 0.49 -6.01
CA HIS A 32 6.22 0.17 -5.20
C HIS A 32 5.82 -0.15 -3.75
N GLY A 33 4.89 0.63 -3.17
CA GLY A 33 4.35 0.40 -1.82
C GLY A 33 3.62 -0.94 -1.72
N VAL A 34 2.78 -1.27 -2.68
CA VAL A 34 2.05 -2.54 -2.77
C VAL A 34 3.02 -3.72 -2.94
N ALA A 35 4.03 -3.59 -3.79
CA ALA A 35 5.06 -4.61 -3.96
C ALA A 35 5.83 -4.87 -2.66
N LEU A 36 6.28 -3.82 -1.95
CA LEU A 36 6.94 -3.93 -0.65
C LEU A 36 6.06 -4.62 0.41
N TYR A 37 4.74 -4.43 0.34
CA TYR A 37 3.82 -5.09 1.26
C TYR A 37 3.70 -6.59 0.97
N TYR A 38 3.33 -6.98 -0.25
CA TYR A 38 3.10 -8.38 -0.60
C TYR A 38 4.38 -9.22 -0.64
N ASP A 39 5.48 -8.66 -1.13
CA ASP A 39 6.77 -9.37 -1.18
C ASP A 39 7.47 -9.43 0.20
N GLY A 40 7.00 -8.66 1.18
CA GLY A 40 7.38 -8.76 2.58
C GLY A 40 6.74 -9.94 3.33
N LEU A 41 5.70 -10.58 2.78
CA LEU A 41 5.07 -11.74 3.38
C LEU A 41 5.97 -12.98 3.24
N LYS A 42 5.82 -13.94 4.16
CA LYS A 42 6.56 -15.21 4.09
C LYS A 42 6.17 -15.99 2.83
N ASN A 43 4.88 -15.99 2.51
CA ASN A 43 4.30 -16.69 1.37
C ASN A 43 4.28 -15.77 0.13
N THR A 44 5.46 -15.30 -0.28
CA THR A 44 5.70 -14.61 -1.55
C THR A 44 6.32 -15.58 -2.57
N HIS A 45 6.60 -15.09 -3.77
CA HIS A 45 7.27 -15.84 -4.84
C HIS A 45 8.30 -14.95 -5.57
N PRO A 46 9.25 -15.54 -6.32
CA PRO A 46 10.14 -14.77 -7.18
C PRO A 46 9.36 -14.14 -8.36
N ILE A 47 9.96 -13.15 -9.04
CA ILE A 47 9.41 -12.62 -10.30
C ILE A 47 9.45 -13.70 -11.39
N GLU A 48 10.51 -14.47 -11.44
CA GLU A 48 10.68 -15.60 -12.35
C GLU A 48 10.20 -16.87 -11.64
N VAL A 49 9.04 -17.35 -12.04
CA VAL A 49 8.38 -18.55 -11.50
C VAL A 49 8.28 -19.59 -12.59
N ASP A 50 8.71 -20.81 -12.28
CA ASP A 50 8.44 -21.96 -13.13
C ASP A 50 6.94 -22.32 -13.01
N VAL A 51 6.25 -22.35 -14.15
CA VAL A 51 4.82 -22.68 -14.22
C VAL A 51 4.70 -24.08 -14.81
N HIS A 52 4.21 -25.02 -14.00
CA HIS A 52 4.08 -26.43 -14.41
C HIS A 52 2.67 -26.81 -14.83
N HIS A 53 1.66 -26.00 -14.45
CA HIS A 53 0.27 -26.26 -14.77
C HIS A 53 -0.49 -24.96 -15.11
N PRO A 54 -1.40 -24.94 -16.12
CA PRO A 54 -2.13 -23.75 -16.52
C PRO A 54 -2.91 -23.05 -15.39
N ALA A 55 -3.41 -23.81 -14.40
CA ALA A 55 -4.11 -23.24 -13.26
C ALA A 55 -3.22 -22.34 -12.35
N GLU A 56 -1.89 -22.50 -12.41
CA GLU A 56 -0.94 -21.68 -11.65
C GLU A 56 -0.75 -20.30 -12.26
N ILE A 57 -1.02 -20.13 -13.57
CA ILE A 57 -0.82 -18.89 -14.31
C ILE A 57 -1.56 -17.73 -13.60
N THR A 58 -2.84 -17.91 -13.26
CA THR A 58 -3.64 -16.88 -12.62
C THR A 58 -3.04 -16.43 -11.28
N SER A 59 -2.36 -17.32 -10.56
CA SER A 59 -1.79 -17.03 -9.23
C SER A 59 -0.49 -16.23 -9.28
N VAL A 60 0.18 -16.15 -10.44
CA VAL A 60 1.43 -15.37 -10.61
C VAL A 60 1.22 -14.02 -11.28
N PHE A 61 0.01 -13.71 -11.76
CA PHE A 61 -0.37 -12.39 -12.25
C PHE A 61 -0.77 -11.50 -11.05
N ASP A 62 0.19 -11.10 -10.26
CA ASP A 62 -0.03 -10.38 -9.00
C ASP A 62 0.96 -9.20 -8.82
N ALA A 63 0.93 -8.56 -7.65
CA ALA A 63 1.79 -7.42 -7.33
C ALA A 63 3.30 -7.74 -7.42
N VAL A 64 3.70 -9.00 -7.29
CA VAL A 64 5.13 -9.39 -7.44
C VAL A 64 5.53 -9.35 -8.91
N SER A 65 4.73 -9.91 -9.80
CA SER A 65 5.03 -9.92 -11.24
C SER A 65 4.97 -8.52 -11.85
N TYR A 66 3.96 -7.72 -11.48
CA TYR A 66 3.74 -6.36 -12.01
C TYR A 66 4.54 -5.31 -11.25
N SER A 67 4.20 -5.07 -10.02
CA SER A 67 4.67 -3.91 -9.24
C SER A 67 6.11 -4.09 -8.73
N LYS A 68 6.50 -5.28 -8.21
CA LYS A 68 7.91 -5.56 -7.91
C LYS A 68 8.73 -5.63 -9.21
N GLY A 69 8.20 -6.26 -10.25
CA GLY A 69 8.83 -6.29 -11.57
C GLY A 69 9.20 -4.90 -12.06
N ALA A 70 8.24 -3.97 -12.08
CA ALA A 70 8.47 -2.58 -12.46
C ALA A 70 9.46 -1.87 -11.53
N SER A 71 9.37 -2.11 -10.21
CA SER A 71 10.26 -1.50 -9.21
C SER A 71 11.71 -1.91 -9.39
N VAL A 72 12.00 -3.17 -9.67
CA VAL A 72 13.39 -3.64 -9.88
C VAL A 72 13.94 -3.21 -11.24
N ILE A 73 13.10 -3.06 -12.26
CA ILE A 73 13.50 -2.48 -13.54
C ILE A 73 13.82 -0.99 -13.36
N ARG A 74 12.97 -0.23 -12.65
CA ARG A 74 13.27 1.15 -12.28
C ARG A 74 14.58 1.27 -11.51
N MET A 75 14.80 0.40 -10.52
CA MET A 75 16.04 0.36 -9.74
C MET A 75 17.27 0.24 -10.65
N ILE A 76 17.26 -0.62 -11.65
CA ILE A 76 18.38 -0.75 -12.59
C ILE A 76 18.49 0.43 -13.54
N ALA A 77 17.37 0.97 -14.01
CA ALA A 77 17.36 2.16 -14.85
C ALA A 77 18.02 3.36 -14.13
N GLU A 78 17.64 3.61 -12.88
CA GLU A 78 18.24 4.64 -12.02
C GLU A 78 19.74 4.37 -11.74
N PHE A 79 20.09 3.10 -11.47
CA PHE A 79 21.46 2.71 -11.16
C PHE A 79 22.43 2.88 -12.34
N VAL A 80 21.99 2.58 -13.56
CA VAL A 80 22.85 2.71 -14.76
C VAL A 80 22.75 4.08 -15.41
N GLY A 81 21.69 4.81 -15.14
CA GLY A 81 21.35 6.09 -15.74
C GLY A 81 20.55 5.95 -17.05
N GLU A 82 19.64 6.88 -17.28
CA GLU A 82 18.65 6.86 -18.36
C GLU A 82 19.26 6.58 -19.75
N LYS A 83 20.32 7.30 -20.11
CA LYS A 83 20.95 7.16 -21.43
C LYS A 83 21.48 5.74 -21.66
N LYS A 84 22.22 5.18 -20.69
CA LYS A 84 22.80 3.83 -20.82
C LYS A 84 21.72 2.75 -20.80
N PHE A 85 20.66 2.96 -20.00
CA PHE A 85 19.51 2.06 -19.97
C PHE A 85 18.79 2.03 -21.33
N ARG A 86 18.49 3.19 -21.89
CA ARG A 86 17.88 3.33 -23.22
C ARG A 86 18.74 2.72 -24.33
N ASP A 87 20.04 2.99 -24.32
CA ASP A 87 20.97 2.42 -25.30
C ASP A 87 21.07 0.89 -25.17
N GLY A 88 20.98 0.36 -23.94
CA GLY A 88 20.92 -1.08 -23.67
C GLY A 88 19.64 -1.72 -24.23
N LEU A 89 18.49 -1.08 -24.05
CA LEU A 89 17.22 -1.53 -24.63
C LEU A 89 17.25 -1.52 -26.15
N ARG A 90 17.78 -0.47 -26.76
CA ARG A 90 17.95 -0.40 -28.22
C ARG A 90 18.84 -1.54 -28.74
N HIS A 91 19.96 -1.81 -28.05
CA HIS A 91 20.84 -2.91 -28.40
C HIS A 91 20.15 -4.25 -28.30
N TYR A 92 19.42 -4.50 -27.20
CA TYR A 92 18.64 -5.72 -26.96
C TYR A 92 17.61 -5.94 -28.06
N LEU A 93 16.72 -4.95 -28.31
CA LEU A 93 15.67 -5.05 -29.32
C LEU A 93 16.22 -5.24 -30.76
N LYS A 94 17.34 -4.56 -31.09
CA LYS A 94 17.97 -4.70 -32.39
C LYS A 94 18.56 -6.10 -32.57
N LYS A 95 19.22 -6.64 -31.55
CA LYS A 95 19.86 -7.97 -31.58
C LYS A 95 18.83 -9.11 -31.70
N HIS A 96 17.72 -8.98 -31.00
CA HIS A 96 16.72 -10.05 -30.90
C HIS A 96 15.43 -9.78 -31.69
N LYS A 97 15.52 -8.89 -32.69
CA LYS A 97 14.41 -8.53 -33.55
C LYS A 97 13.75 -9.75 -34.18
N PHE A 98 12.41 -9.87 -33.98
CA PHE A 98 11.58 -10.98 -34.47
C PHE A 98 11.94 -12.37 -33.95
N GLY A 99 12.71 -12.44 -32.86
CA GLY A 99 13.06 -13.67 -32.16
C GLY A 99 12.51 -13.74 -30.75
N ASN A 100 12.78 -14.85 -30.07
CA ASN A 100 12.51 -15.04 -28.65
C ASN A 100 13.77 -14.74 -27.83
N THR A 101 13.57 -14.39 -26.55
CA THR A 101 14.65 -14.05 -25.63
C THR A 101 14.44 -14.69 -24.27
N ALA A 102 15.52 -14.86 -23.53
CA ALA A 102 15.51 -15.12 -22.10
C ALA A 102 15.85 -13.84 -21.31
N THR A 103 15.62 -13.84 -20.01
CA THR A 103 15.91 -12.68 -19.12
C THR A 103 17.38 -12.31 -19.14
N GLU A 104 18.29 -13.28 -19.26
CA GLU A 104 19.72 -13.10 -19.35
C GLU A 104 20.16 -12.27 -20.55
N ASP A 105 19.44 -12.35 -21.67
CA ASP A 105 19.72 -11.56 -22.87
C ASP A 105 19.54 -10.07 -22.61
N LEU A 106 18.52 -9.70 -21.85
CA LEU A 106 18.29 -8.32 -21.42
C LEU A 106 19.42 -7.84 -20.50
N TRP A 107 19.78 -8.64 -19.49
CA TRP A 107 20.85 -8.29 -18.57
C TRP A 107 22.21 -8.20 -19.25
N ALA A 108 22.47 -9.06 -20.22
CA ALA A 108 23.69 -8.99 -21.03
C ALA A 108 23.79 -7.69 -21.85
N ALA A 109 22.66 -7.28 -22.46
CA ALA A 109 22.61 -6.03 -23.21
C ALA A 109 22.83 -4.81 -22.34
N LEU A 110 22.18 -4.73 -21.17
CA LEU A 110 22.35 -3.66 -20.21
C LEU A 110 23.75 -3.66 -19.58
N SER A 111 24.35 -4.83 -19.33
CA SER A 111 25.72 -4.94 -18.85
C SER A 111 26.71 -4.37 -19.87
N LYS A 112 26.52 -4.69 -21.15
CA LYS A 112 27.37 -4.23 -22.25
C LYS A 112 27.38 -2.69 -22.37
N THR A 113 26.21 -2.07 -22.28
CA THR A 113 26.08 -0.61 -22.46
C THR A 113 26.45 0.17 -21.20
N SER A 114 26.22 -0.38 -20.02
CA SER A 114 26.50 0.28 -18.75
C SER A 114 27.94 0.10 -18.25
N GLY A 115 28.60 -1.00 -18.66
CA GLY A 115 29.88 -1.45 -18.09
C GLY A 115 29.75 -2.01 -16.66
N LYS A 116 28.52 -2.32 -16.22
CA LYS A 116 28.23 -2.86 -14.88
C LYS A 116 27.73 -4.31 -14.97
N PRO A 117 27.97 -5.18 -13.97
CA PRO A 117 27.56 -6.58 -14.00
C PRO A 117 26.07 -6.76 -13.67
N ILE A 118 25.18 -6.27 -14.54
CA ILE A 118 23.73 -6.20 -14.28
C ILE A 118 23.13 -7.57 -13.99
N GLY A 119 23.48 -8.61 -14.76
CA GLY A 119 22.99 -9.96 -14.52
C GLY A 119 23.32 -10.47 -13.12
N LYS A 120 24.55 -10.22 -12.63
CA LYS A 120 24.94 -10.58 -11.26
C LYS A 120 24.15 -9.81 -10.20
N ILE A 121 23.90 -8.52 -10.43
CA ILE A 121 23.08 -7.69 -9.53
C ILE A 121 21.64 -8.23 -9.49
N MET A 122 21.06 -8.53 -10.65
CA MET A 122 19.64 -8.86 -10.77
C MET A 122 19.26 -10.29 -10.37
N ALA A 123 20.22 -11.22 -10.33
CA ALA A 123 19.96 -12.65 -10.13
C ALA A 123 19.07 -12.97 -8.91
N ASN A 124 19.30 -12.30 -7.79
CA ASN A 124 18.49 -12.52 -6.59
C ASN A 124 17.20 -11.66 -6.57
N TRP A 125 17.13 -10.59 -7.35
CA TRP A 125 15.92 -9.76 -7.43
C TRP A 125 14.81 -10.42 -8.23
N THR A 126 15.16 -11.13 -9.31
CA THR A 126 14.20 -11.86 -10.14
C THR A 126 13.98 -13.29 -9.68
N GLY A 127 15.04 -13.97 -9.23
CA GLY A 127 15.01 -15.39 -8.88
C GLY A 127 14.66 -15.72 -7.43
N LYS A 128 14.46 -14.71 -6.55
CA LYS A 128 14.11 -14.92 -5.13
C LYS A 128 12.94 -14.04 -4.71
N GLY A 129 12.04 -14.64 -3.91
CA GLY A 129 10.99 -13.88 -3.21
C GLY A 129 11.55 -13.11 -2.02
N GLY A 130 10.95 -11.97 -1.73
CA GLY A 130 11.38 -11.06 -0.65
C GLY A 130 12.38 -10.00 -1.13
N TYR A 131 12.74 -9.13 -0.20
CA TYR A 131 13.66 -8.01 -0.43
C TYR A 131 14.40 -7.66 0.87
N PRO A 132 15.50 -6.87 0.80
CA PRO A 132 16.30 -6.55 1.97
C PRO A 132 15.71 -5.42 2.83
N LEU A 133 15.96 -5.51 4.12
CA LEU A 133 16.03 -4.41 5.06
C LEU A 133 17.51 -4.06 5.23
N VAL A 134 17.84 -2.80 5.06
CA VAL A 134 19.19 -2.26 5.29
C VAL A 134 19.14 -1.42 6.55
N SER A 135 19.84 -1.83 7.60
CA SER A 135 20.09 -0.98 8.77
C SER A 135 21.39 -0.21 8.60
N ILE A 136 21.45 0.97 9.20
CA ILE A 136 22.63 1.84 9.20
C ILE A 136 23.00 2.19 10.63
N GLU A 137 24.30 2.22 10.92
CA GLU A 137 24.87 2.70 12.16
C GLU A 137 26.00 3.69 11.90
N ASP A 138 26.04 4.76 12.68
CA ASP A 138 27.17 5.72 12.67
C ASP A 138 28.29 5.19 13.59
N LYS A 139 29.45 4.89 13.00
CA LYS A 139 30.66 4.46 13.71
C LYS A 139 31.72 5.58 13.80
N GLY A 140 31.27 6.83 13.73
CA GLY A 140 32.13 8.02 13.81
C GLY A 140 32.85 8.37 12.50
N LYS A 141 33.78 7.55 12.03
CA LYS A 141 34.51 7.78 10.77
C LYS A 141 33.87 7.17 9.54
N HIS A 142 32.95 6.26 9.72
CA HIS A 142 32.23 5.55 8.65
C HIS A 142 30.84 5.16 9.09
N PHE A 143 29.97 4.95 8.13
CA PHE A 143 28.70 4.28 8.33
C PHE A 143 28.86 2.78 8.09
N GLU A 144 28.26 1.97 8.95
CA GLU A 144 28.16 0.53 8.79
C GLU A 144 26.73 0.16 8.40
N LEU A 145 26.60 -0.66 7.35
CA LEU A 145 25.33 -1.18 6.86
C LEU A 145 25.25 -2.67 7.11
N ASP A 146 24.09 -3.14 7.54
CA ASP A 146 23.75 -4.58 7.62
C ASP A 146 22.49 -4.85 6.80
N GLN A 147 22.49 -5.90 5.96
CA GLN A 147 21.31 -6.33 5.24
C GLN A 147 20.75 -7.62 5.81
N SER A 148 19.44 -7.68 5.90
CA SER A 148 18.68 -8.89 6.21
C SER A 148 17.41 -8.92 5.38
N ARG A 149 16.80 -10.10 5.15
CA ARG A 149 15.49 -10.16 4.50
C ARG A 149 14.46 -9.45 5.37
N PHE A 150 13.70 -8.54 4.76
CA PHE A 150 12.53 -7.95 5.40
C PHE A 150 11.37 -8.94 5.43
N PHE A 151 10.68 -9.03 6.57
CA PHE A 151 9.42 -9.74 6.72
C PHE A 151 8.38 -8.79 7.28
N ALA A 152 7.21 -8.72 6.66
CA ALA A 152 6.09 -7.87 7.08
C ALA A 152 5.41 -8.32 8.38
N SER A 153 5.91 -9.39 9.00
CA SER A 153 5.36 -9.99 10.21
C SER A 153 6.46 -10.35 11.21
N ALA A 154 6.29 -9.97 12.48
CA ALA A 154 7.18 -10.38 13.57
C ALA A 154 7.27 -11.91 13.74
N ILE A 155 6.20 -12.63 13.37
CA ILE A 155 6.17 -14.10 13.40
C ILE A 155 7.05 -14.68 12.31
N SER A 156 6.93 -14.15 11.10
CA SER A 156 7.71 -14.58 9.93
C SER A 156 9.18 -14.16 10.03
N ALA A 157 9.47 -13.04 10.70
CA ALA A 157 10.83 -12.56 10.94
C ALA A 157 11.69 -13.50 11.80
N LYS A 158 11.08 -14.45 12.53
CA LYS A 158 11.80 -15.54 13.22
C LYS A 158 12.40 -16.54 12.23
N SER A 159 11.94 -16.56 11.00
CA SER A 159 12.54 -17.36 9.92
C SER A 159 13.82 -16.67 9.47
N LYS A 160 14.99 -17.26 9.78
CA LYS A 160 16.29 -16.74 9.29
C LYS A 160 16.36 -16.94 7.79
N GLY A 161 16.15 -15.88 7.01
CA GLY A 161 16.44 -15.87 5.57
C GLY A 161 17.94 -15.69 5.37
N SER A 162 18.58 -16.59 4.61
CA SER A 162 20.00 -16.51 4.26
C SER A 162 20.25 -15.76 2.95
N THR A 163 19.21 -15.26 2.28
CA THR A 163 19.34 -14.55 1.01
C THR A 163 20.04 -13.21 1.22
N LEU A 164 21.12 -12.99 0.46
CA LEU A 164 21.80 -11.71 0.33
C LEU A 164 21.52 -11.15 -1.05
N TRP A 165 21.18 -9.88 -1.12
CA TRP A 165 20.98 -9.16 -2.38
C TRP A 165 22.22 -8.34 -2.74
N HIS A 166 22.43 -8.15 -4.03
CA HIS A 166 23.32 -7.10 -4.51
C HIS A 166 22.48 -5.82 -4.63
N ILE A 167 22.65 -4.92 -3.65
CA ILE A 167 21.78 -3.76 -3.49
C ILE A 167 22.46 -2.52 -4.07
N PRO A 168 21.93 -1.88 -5.12
CA PRO A 168 22.33 -0.54 -5.50
C PRO A 168 21.92 0.45 -4.40
N VAL A 169 22.84 0.82 -3.53
CA VAL A 169 22.61 1.76 -2.43
C VAL A 169 22.98 3.15 -2.92
N SER A 170 22.01 4.05 -2.93
CA SER A 170 22.21 5.49 -3.11
C SER A 170 22.09 6.20 -1.76
N PHE A 171 22.76 7.34 -1.61
CA PHE A 171 22.63 8.18 -0.42
C PHE A 171 22.78 9.66 -0.74
N GLU A 172 22.21 10.50 0.12
CA GLU A 172 22.37 11.95 0.15
C GLU A 172 22.58 12.40 1.59
N THR A 173 23.46 13.42 1.81
CA THR A 173 23.70 14.03 3.12
C THR A 173 23.16 15.45 3.19
N GLY A 174 23.03 15.98 4.40
CA GLY A 174 22.56 17.34 4.64
C GLY A 174 23.41 18.45 4.03
N LYS A 175 24.66 18.15 3.70
CA LYS A 175 25.57 19.04 2.97
C LYS A 175 25.54 18.81 1.46
N GLY A 176 24.60 18.02 0.96
CA GLY A 176 24.39 17.78 -0.47
C GLY A 176 25.36 16.78 -1.10
N LYS A 177 26.16 16.06 -0.29
CA LYS A 177 26.97 14.98 -0.85
C LYS A 177 26.07 13.81 -1.24
N ARG A 178 26.24 13.34 -2.48
CA ARG A 178 25.55 12.17 -3.03
C ARG A 178 26.55 11.10 -3.38
N GLY A 179 26.15 9.84 -3.23
CA GLY A 179 26.95 8.70 -3.61
C GLY A 179 26.09 7.50 -3.95
N GLN A 180 26.72 6.54 -4.64
CA GLN A 180 26.09 5.28 -5.03
C GLN A 180 27.15 4.17 -5.07
N PHE A 181 26.80 3.01 -4.53
CA PHE A 181 27.63 1.79 -4.59
C PHE A 181 26.73 0.55 -4.58
N VAL A 182 27.33 -0.63 -4.80
CA VAL A 182 26.60 -1.90 -4.69
C VAL A 182 27.04 -2.61 -3.41
N MET A 183 26.09 -2.78 -2.48
CA MET A 183 26.29 -3.62 -1.31
C MET A 183 26.09 -5.09 -1.69
N HIS A 184 27.11 -5.94 -1.52
CA HIS A 184 27.05 -7.39 -1.86
C HIS A 184 27.33 -8.31 -0.69
N LYS A 185 27.68 -7.78 0.44
CA LYS A 185 27.95 -8.54 1.67
C LYS A 185 26.81 -8.36 2.65
N LYS A 186 26.75 -9.22 3.65
CA LYS A 186 25.82 -9.05 4.75
C LYS A 186 26.04 -7.72 5.46
N THR A 187 27.31 -7.40 5.76
CA THR A 187 27.73 -6.14 6.36
C THR A 187 28.68 -5.43 5.41
N ASP A 188 28.48 -4.15 5.20
CA ASP A 188 29.32 -3.30 4.36
C ASP A 188 29.52 -1.94 5.04
N ARG A 189 30.48 -1.15 4.56
CA ARG A 189 30.77 0.16 5.16
C ARG A 189 31.25 1.15 4.10
N PHE A 190 30.95 2.43 4.35
CA PHE A 190 31.46 3.53 3.53
C PHE A 190 31.85 4.73 4.41
N ALA A 191 32.77 5.53 3.93
CA ALA A 191 33.29 6.67 4.68
C ALA A 191 32.20 7.71 4.97
N LYS A 192 32.11 8.16 6.22
CA LYS A 192 31.26 9.28 6.61
C LYS A 192 31.82 10.55 5.99
N ALA A 193 30.97 11.27 5.29
CA ALA A 193 31.37 12.49 4.57
C ALA A 193 31.45 13.71 5.47
N ASP A 194 30.47 13.81 6.39
CA ASP A 194 30.25 14.92 7.29
C ASP A 194 29.31 14.47 8.43
N ASP A 195 29.10 15.34 9.41
CA ASP A 195 28.24 15.09 10.58
C ASP A 195 26.79 15.53 10.38
N SER A 196 26.36 15.81 9.14
CA SER A 196 24.97 16.11 8.85
C SER A 196 24.13 14.82 8.75
N TRP A 197 22.81 14.97 8.62
CA TRP A 197 21.92 13.86 8.36
C TRP A 197 22.29 13.11 7.07
N ILE A 198 21.94 11.85 7.01
CA ILE A 198 22.06 11.02 5.81
C ILE A 198 20.73 10.32 5.50
N LYS A 199 20.33 10.35 4.22
CA LYS A 199 19.23 9.57 3.67
C LYS A 199 19.79 8.50 2.74
N LEU A 200 19.62 7.22 3.12
CA LEU A 200 19.85 6.07 2.24
C LEU A 200 18.66 5.88 1.29
N ASN A 201 18.90 5.20 0.19
CA ASN A 201 17.91 5.01 -0.86
C ASN A 201 17.37 6.36 -1.36
N ALA A 202 18.28 7.29 -1.66
CA ALA A 202 17.92 8.62 -2.13
C ALA A 202 16.97 8.54 -3.34
N ASN A 203 15.90 9.35 -3.32
CA ASN A 203 14.78 9.32 -4.27
C ASN A 203 13.99 8.00 -4.30
N GLU A 204 14.12 7.15 -3.26
CA GLU A 204 13.50 5.82 -3.25
C GLU A 204 13.77 5.05 -4.57
N SER A 205 15.02 5.11 -5.00
CA SER A 205 15.46 4.61 -6.31
C SER A 205 15.57 3.08 -6.37
N ALA A 206 15.72 2.40 -5.22
CA ALA A 206 15.91 0.96 -5.13
C ALA A 206 14.84 0.28 -4.27
N PHE A 207 14.67 -1.03 -4.45
CA PHE A 207 13.59 -1.82 -3.85
C PHE A 207 14.02 -2.42 -2.50
N PHE A 208 14.19 -1.58 -1.47
CA PHE A 208 14.50 -2.03 -0.10
C PHE A 208 13.97 -1.04 0.94
N ARG A 209 13.90 -1.48 2.19
CA ARG A 209 13.58 -0.61 3.33
C ARG A 209 14.83 -0.25 4.11
N THR A 210 14.80 0.92 4.75
CA THR A 210 15.90 1.40 5.59
C THR A 210 15.45 1.47 7.05
N MET A 211 16.34 1.04 7.96
CA MET A 211 16.14 1.18 9.39
C MET A 211 17.26 2.07 9.96
N TYR A 212 16.84 3.20 10.53
CA TYR A 212 17.72 4.16 11.20
C TYR A 212 17.62 3.99 12.71
N PRO A 213 18.71 4.10 13.47
CA PRO A 213 18.67 4.25 14.93
C PRO A 213 18.01 5.58 15.31
N GLU A 214 17.55 5.70 16.54
CA GLU A 214 16.78 6.84 17.05
C GLU A 214 17.50 8.17 16.82
N SER A 215 18.77 8.27 17.19
CA SER A 215 19.58 9.49 17.00
C SER A 215 19.63 9.98 15.55
N MET A 216 19.67 9.04 14.58
CA MET A 216 19.67 9.41 13.16
C MET A 216 18.26 9.78 12.68
N ARG A 217 17.18 9.18 13.26
CA ARG A 217 15.80 9.61 12.99
C ARG A 217 15.54 11.04 13.48
N GLU A 218 16.07 11.38 14.66
CA GLU A 218 16.01 12.75 15.20
C GLU A 218 16.70 13.78 14.28
N MET A 219 17.86 13.42 13.71
CA MET A 219 18.55 14.27 12.74
C MET A 219 17.74 14.47 11.44
N LEU A 220 16.88 13.53 11.07
CA LEU A 220 16.03 13.61 9.88
C LEU A 220 14.75 14.44 10.14
N ALA A 221 14.38 14.72 11.38
CA ALA A 221 13.15 15.45 11.73
C ALA A 221 13.11 16.85 11.08
N LYS A 222 14.14 17.67 11.30
CA LYS A 222 14.19 19.03 10.73
C LYS A 222 14.20 19.04 9.19
N PRO A 223 15.01 18.22 8.47
CA PRO A 223 14.95 18.16 7.01
C PRO A 223 13.59 17.71 6.45
N ILE A 224 12.82 16.93 7.18
CA ILE A 224 11.42 16.61 6.83
C ILE A 224 10.55 17.86 6.97
N GLN A 225 10.55 18.49 8.16
CA GLN A 225 9.75 19.67 8.48
C GLN A 225 10.00 20.85 7.53
N THR A 226 11.27 21.08 7.19
CA THR A 226 11.68 22.19 6.30
C THR A 226 11.64 21.82 4.82
N LYS A 227 11.20 20.60 4.47
CA LYS A 227 11.18 20.06 3.09
C LYS A 227 12.55 20.10 2.39
N GLN A 228 13.65 20.07 3.16
CA GLN A 228 14.99 19.90 2.62
C GLN A 228 15.15 18.52 1.97
N LEU A 229 14.51 17.50 2.54
CA LEU A 229 14.31 16.21 1.87
C LEU A 229 13.21 16.35 0.81
N ASN A 230 13.45 15.79 -0.37
CA ASN A 230 12.46 15.77 -1.43
C ASN A 230 11.25 14.89 -1.08
N THR A 231 10.17 14.99 -1.84
CA THR A 231 8.90 14.28 -1.59
C THR A 231 9.07 12.76 -1.51
N ARG A 232 9.88 12.17 -2.40
CA ARG A 232 10.09 10.72 -2.47
C ARG A 232 10.81 10.20 -1.23
N ASP A 233 11.79 10.95 -0.73
CA ASP A 233 12.53 10.60 0.48
C ASP A 233 11.67 10.73 1.74
N ARG A 234 10.84 11.78 1.83
CA ARG A 234 9.87 11.94 2.92
C ARG A 234 8.83 10.82 2.93
N LEU A 235 8.32 10.45 1.74
CA LEU A 235 7.43 9.29 1.55
C LEU A 235 8.07 7.99 2.02
N GLY A 236 9.32 7.72 1.60
CA GLY A 236 10.04 6.51 1.98
C GLY A 236 10.23 6.38 3.49
N LEU A 237 10.63 7.47 4.16
CA LEU A 237 10.85 7.48 5.61
C LEU A 237 9.58 7.13 6.38
N ILE A 238 8.47 7.82 6.13
CA ILE A 238 7.23 7.54 6.88
C ILE A 238 6.66 6.14 6.58
N ARG A 239 6.76 5.69 5.34
CA ARG A 239 6.35 4.34 4.94
C ARG A 239 7.18 3.27 5.65
N ASP A 240 8.49 3.47 5.78
CA ASP A 240 9.37 2.53 6.48
C ASP A 240 9.11 2.54 7.98
N MET A 241 8.82 3.69 8.60
CA MET A 241 8.44 3.76 10.01
C MET A 241 7.23 2.89 10.34
N PHE A 242 6.13 3.01 9.57
CA PHE A 242 4.94 2.17 9.78
C PHE A 242 5.24 0.68 9.52
N ALA A 243 5.99 0.37 8.47
CA ALA A 243 6.33 -1.02 8.16
C ALA A 243 7.24 -1.66 9.22
N LEU A 244 8.19 -0.93 9.78
CA LEU A 244 9.06 -1.41 10.86
C LEU A 244 8.28 -1.58 12.18
N ALA A 245 7.32 -0.69 12.45
CA ALA A 245 6.41 -0.84 13.58
C ALA A 245 5.57 -2.12 13.47
N GLU A 246 5.04 -2.44 12.29
CA GLU A 246 4.30 -3.69 12.05
C GLU A 246 5.11 -4.94 12.39
N THR A 247 6.40 -4.93 12.08
CA THR A 247 7.29 -6.07 12.36
C THR A 247 7.79 -6.16 13.80
N GLY A 248 7.59 -5.11 14.60
CA GLY A 248 8.12 -5.00 15.97
C GLY A 248 9.61 -4.65 16.03
N LYS A 249 10.18 -4.18 14.94
CA LYS A 249 11.53 -3.60 14.93
C LYS A 249 11.54 -2.17 15.51
N LEU A 250 10.40 -1.50 15.42
CA LEU A 250 10.05 -0.27 16.13
C LEU A 250 8.73 -0.49 16.87
N SER A 251 8.42 0.35 17.84
CA SER A 251 7.08 0.38 18.43
C SER A 251 6.10 1.13 17.51
N SER A 252 4.80 0.87 17.65
CA SER A 252 3.80 1.69 16.95
C SER A 252 3.80 3.14 17.44
N VAL A 253 4.22 3.39 18.68
CA VAL A 253 4.37 4.74 19.24
C VAL A 253 5.47 5.50 18.52
N ASP A 254 6.64 4.87 18.27
CA ASP A 254 7.71 5.52 17.47
C ASP A 254 7.19 6.04 16.11
N ALA A 255 6.33 5.25 15.44
CA ALA A 255 5.77 5.65 14.16
C ALA A 255 4.75 6.79 14.31
N LEU A 256 3.90 6.76 15.35
CA LEU A 256 2.93 7.82 15.64
C LEU A 256 3.64 9.14 15.99
N GLU A 257 4.66 9.10 16.84
CA GLU A 257 5.47 10.27 17.19
C GLU A 257 6.19 10.85 15.96
N PHE A 258 6.72 9.97 15.10
CA PHE A 258 7.42 10.41 13.90
C PHE A 258 6.50 11.15 12.91
N VAL A 259 5.20 10.86 12.90
CA VAL A 259 4.19 11.61 12.10
C VAL A 259 4.19 13.09 12.40
N ALA A 260 4.51 13.53 13.63
CA ALA A 260 4.55 14.94 13.99
C ALA A 260 5.53 15.78 13.15
N ASN A 261 6.55 15.14 12.56
CA ASN A 261 7.50 15.79 11.65
C ASN A 261 6.87 16.21 10.32
N TYR A 262 5.68 15.73 10.00
CA TYR A 262 4.97 15.99 8.73
C TYR A 262 3.84 17.01 8.87
N ARG A 263 3.84 17.83 9.93
CA ARG A 263 2.78 18.81 10.19
C ARG A 263 2.54 19.78 9.02
N ASP A 264 3.62 20.19 8.35
CA ASP A 264 3.57 21.15 7.24
C ASP A 264 3.68 20.45 5.86
N GLU A 265 3.40 19.16 5.79
CA GLU A 265 3.39 18.40 4.55
C GLU A 265 2.24 18.86 3.63
N ASP A 266 2.50 18.87 2.32
CA ASP A 266 1.56 19.32 1.29
C ASP A 266 1.42 18.33 0.13
N GLN A 267 2.12 17.20 0.19
CA GLN A 267 2.13 16.25 -0.91
C GLN A 267 1.16 15.10 -0.70
N TYR A 268 0.28 14.86 -1.67
CA TYR A 268 -0.72 13.80 -1.66
C TYR A 268 -0.15 12.42 -1.29
N VAL A 269 0.97 12.04 -1.90
CA VAL A 269 1.54 10.69 -1.72
C VAL A 269 2.08 10.46 -0.30
N VAL A 270 2.63 11.50 0.32
CA VAL A 270 3.12 11.43 1.71
C VAL A 270 1.94 11.32 2.66
N TRP A 271 0.92 12.15 2.48
CA TRP A 271 -0.34 12.06 3.24
C TRP A 271 -1.05 10.73 3.02
N GLY A 272 -0.98 10.15 1.80
CA GLY A 272 -1.49 8.81 1.52
C GLY A 272 -0.83 7.72 2.37
N SER A 273 0.49 7.79 2.57
CA SER A 273 1.21 6.88 3.46
C SER A 273 0.85 7.09 4.93
N ILE A 274 0.75 8.35 5.39
CA ILE A 274 0.32 8.68 6.77
C ILE A 274 -1.10 8.17 7.00
N ALA A 275 -2.05 8.51 6.12
CA ALA A 275 -3.44 8.07 6.20
C ALA A 275 -3.58 6.55 6.21
N GLY A 276 -2.80 5.85 5.36
CA GLY A 276 -2.77 4.39 5.31
C GLY A 276 -2.26 3.75 6.61
N GLY A 277 -1.16 4.27 7.16
CA GLY A 277 -0.60 3.80 8.43
C GLY A 277 -1.55 4.01 9.60
N LEU A 278 -2.11 5.23 9.70
CA LEU A 278 -3.11 5.55 10.73
C LEU A 278 -4.39 4.70 10.58
N ALA A 279 -4.86 4.51 9.34
CA ALA A 279 -6.04 3.70 9.08
C ALA A 279 -5.85 2.23 9.47
N LYS A 280 -4.65 1.68 9.28
CA LYS A 280 -4.32 0.32 9.69
C LYS A 280 -4.33 0.17 11.20
N ILE A 281 -3.71 1.08 11.94
CA ILE A 281 -3.76 1.07 13.41
C ILE A 281 -5.21 1.21 13.87
N HIS A 282 -5.98 2.16 13.35
CA HIS A 282 -7.40 2.33 13.66
C HIS A 282 -8.20 1.03 13.47
N LEU A 283 -7.96 0.31 12.37
CA LEU A 283 -8.65 -0.95 12.09
C LEU A 283 -8.31 -2.04 13.12
N LEU A 284 -7.03 -2.15 13.52
CA LEU A 284 -6.58 -3.13 14.51
C LEU A 284 -7.10 -2.84 15.90
N PHE A 285 -7.23 -1.56 16.26
CA PHE A 285 -7.66 -1.09 17.58
C PHE A 285 -9.16 -0.75 17.66
N GLY A 286 -9.93 -1.02 16.61
CA GLY A 286 -11.34 -0.61 16.50
C GLY A 286 -12.27 -1.09 17.60
N ASN A 287 -11.91 -2.16 18.32
CA ASN A 287 -12.66 -2.69 19.47
C ASN A 287 -12.00 -2.37 20.83
N GLU A 288 -10.89 -1.62 20.85
CA GLU A 288 -10.16 -1.28 22.06
C GLU A 288 -10.75 -0.03 22.74
N ALA A 289 -10.62 0.04 24.07
CA ALA A 289 -11.14 1.18 24.85
C ALA A 289 -10.54 2.53 24.44
N CYS A 290 -9.30 2.54 23.94
CA CYS A 290 -8.60 3.75 23.51
C CYS A 290 -9.00 4.26 22.12
N ILE A 291 -9.95 3.61 21.41
CA ILE A 291 -10.27 3.96 20.02
C ILE A 291 -10.70 5.44 19.87
N LYS A 292 -11.46 5.98 20.80
CA LYS A 292 -11.90 7.38 20.75
C LYS A 292 -10.73 8.35 20.90
N ALA A 293 -9.81 8.08 21.82
CA ALA A 293 -8.59 8.87 21.97
C ALA A 293 -7.71 8.79 20.71
N TYR A 294 -7.66 7.62 20.07
CA TYR A 294 -6.97 7.44 18.80
C TYR A 294 -7.62 8.24 17.66
N GLU A 295 -8.95 8.24 17.55
CA GLU A 295 -9.67 9.05 16.56
C GLU A 295 -9.37 10.55 16.75
N MET A 296 -9.34 11.02 18.01
CA MET A 296 -8.95 12.41 18.32
C MET A 296 -7.49 12.72 17.96
N TYR A 297 -6.56 11.79 18.22
CA TYR A 297 -5.17 11.93 17.78
C TYR A 297 -5.10 12.04 16.25
N ALA A 298 -5.78 11.16 15.52
CA ALA A 298 -5.79 11.20 14.07
C ALA A 298 -6.38 12.50 13.52
N LEU A 299 -7.46 13.03 14.13
CA LEU A 299 -7.99 14.35 13.77
C LEU A 299 -6.98 15.46 13.98
N ARG A 300 -6.22 15.46 15.09
CA ARG A 300 -5.13 16.44 15.30
C ARG A 300 -4.05 16.35 14.23
N VAL A 301 -3.70 15.14 13.76
CA VAL A 301 -2.72 14.96 12.67
C VAL A 301 -3.21 15.63 11.38
N PHE A 302 -4.49 15.47 11.04
CA PHE A 302 -5.05 16.06 9.81
C PHE A 302 -5.51 17.52 9.96
N ALA A 303 -5.51 18.10 11.16
CA ALA A 303 -6.10 19.41 11.42
C ALA A 303 -5.48 20.53 10.57
N THR A 304 -4.14 20.64 10.59
CA THR A 304 -3.42 21.73 9.89
C THR A 304 -3.68 21.72 8.39
N ILE A 305 -3.58 20.56 7.74
CA ILE A 305 -3.86 20.45 6.31
C ILE A 305 -5.36 20.55 6.02
N GLY A 306 -6.20 20.06 6.92
CA GLY A 306 -7.66 20.13 6.80
C GLY A 306 -8.19 21.56 6.77
N GLU A 307 -7.60 22.46 7.57
CA GLU A 307 -7.94 23.90 7.58
C GLU A 307 -7.61 24.61 6.25
N GLN A 308 -6.69 24.06 5.45
CA GLN A 308 -6.32 24.59 4.14
C GLN A 308 -7.23 24.08 3.02
N ILE A 309 -8.04 23.06 3.28
CA ILE A 309 -8.93 22.46 2.29
C ILE A 309 -10.26 23.22 2.22
N ASP A 310 -10.52 23.82 1.08
CA ASP A 310 -11.78 24.46 0.75
C ASP A 310 -12.66 23.49 -0.07
N TRP A 311 -13.89 23.21 0.41
CA TRP A 311 -14.83 22.32 -0.25
C TRP A 311 -15.26 22.81 -1.63
N ASP A 312 -15.41 24.11 -1.80
CA ASP A 312 -15.98 24.72 -3.02
C ASP A 312 -14.91 25.04 -4.07
N LYS A 313 -13.64 25.13 -3.64
CA LYS A 313 -12.53 25.43 -4.56
C LYS A 313 -12.15 24.19 -5.37
N HIS A 314 -12.13 24.30 -6.69
CA HIS A 314 -11.59 23.28 -7.59
C HIS A 314 -10.06 23.44 -7.72
N PRO A 315 -9.27 22.47 -7.26
CA PRO A 315 -7.83 22.49 -7.47
C PRO A 315 -7.48 22.46 -8.96
N LYS A 316 -6.46 23.19 -9.34
CA LYS A 316 -5.98 23.19 -10.73
C LYS A 316 -5.07 22.01 -11.02
N GLU A 317 -4.25 21.65 -10.03
CA GLU A 317 -3.29 20.57 -10.17
C GLU A 317 -3.94 19.23 -9.81
N HIS A 318 -3.57 18.18 -10.54
CA HIS A 318 -4.08 16.82 -10.33
C HIS A 318 -3.80 16.30 -8.91
N SER A 319 -2.57 16.50 -8.44
CA SER A 319 -2.14 16.08 -7.09
C SER A 319 -2.93 16.75 -5.97
N ASP A 320 -3.28 18.03 -6.14
CA ASP A 320 -4.05 18.79 -5.15
C ASP A 320 -5.51 18.30 -5.09
N ALA A 321 -6.08 17.90 -6.23
CA ALA A 321 -7.40 17.29 -6.27
C ALA A 321 -7.43 15.96 -5.51
N LEU A 322 -6.40 15.12 -5.70
CA LEU A 322 -6.24 13.87 -4.95
C LEU A 322 -6.01 14.12 -3.45
N LEU A 323 -5.19 15.11 -3.10
CA LEU A 323 -4.94 15.50 -1.71
C LEU A 323 -6.24 15.95 -1.02
N LYS A 324 -7.02 16.81 -1.67
CA LYS A 324 -8.32 17.27 -1.17
C LYS A 324 -9.23 16.10 -0.80
N VAL A 325 -9.41 15.16 -1.71
CA VAL A 325 -10.23 13.96 -1.48
C VAL A 325 -9.71 13.14 -0.30
N LEU A 326 -8.41 12.86 -0.28
CA LEU A 326 -7.77 12.07 0.78
C LEU A 326 -7.95 12.69 2.18
N ILE A 327 -7.74 14.01 2.29
CA ILE A 327 -7.86 14.70 3.58
C ILE A 327 -9.31 14.72 4.05
N LEU A 328 -10.25 15.05 3.17
CA LEU A 328 -11.68 15.06 3.53
C LEU A 328 -12.20 13.64 3.87
N GLU A 329 -11.75 12.60 3.17
CA GLU A 329 -12.06 11.21 3.54
C GLU A 329 -11.52 10.85 4.92
N SER A 330 -10.29 11.29 5.23
CA SER A 330 -9.65 11.03 6.51
C SER A 330 -10.37 11.76 7.65
N LEU A 331 -10.70 13.03 7.48
CA LEU A 331 -11.47 13.81 8.44
C LEU A 331 -12.86 13.21 8.68
N GLY A 332 -13.58 12.86 7.60
CA GLY A 332 -14.88 12.17 7.69
C GLY A 332 -14.75 10.81 8.37
N LYS A 333 -13.68 10.06 8.09
CA LYS A 333 -13.41 8.76 8.72
C LYS A 333 -13.24 8.87 10.23
N TYR A 334 -12.56 9.88 10.74
CA TYR A 334 -12.29 10.03 12.16
C TYR A 334 -13.32 10.92 12.90
N GLY A 335 -14.33 11.44 12.19
CA GLY A 335 -15.48 12.09 12.81
C GLY A 335 -15.35 13.59 12.99
N ASP A 336 -14.60 14.28 12.11
CA ASP A 336 -14.60 15.74 12.12
C ASP A 336 -16.02 16.28 11.91
N GLU A 337 -16.52 17.02 12.91
CA GLU A 337 -17.91 17.48 12.93
C GLU A 337 -18.26 18.39 11.74
N LYS A 338 -17.32 19.27 11.35
CA LYS A 338 -17.51 20.19 10.22
C LYS A 338 -17.61 19.42 8.91
N THR A 339 -16.72 18.45 8.69
CA THR A 339 -16.73 17.59 7.51
C THR A 339 -18.01 16.75 7.43
N VAL A 340 -18.44 16.17 8.55
CA VAL A 340 -19.67 15.37 8.61
C VAL A 340 -20.91 16.23 8.34
N ALA A 341 -20.98 17.42 8.95
CA ALA A 341 -22.10 18.35 8.73
C ALA A 341 -22.17 18.82 7.27
N HIS A 342 -21.01 19.17 6.67
CA HIS A 342 -20.95 19.58 5.27
C HIS A 342 -21.35 18.47 4.30
N ALA A 343 -20.85 17.24 4.51
CA ALA A 343 -21.25 16.08 3.72
C ALA A 343 -22.75 15.82 3.79
N ARG A 344 -23.36 15.91 4.97
CA ARG A 344 -24.82 15.78 5.14
C ARG A 344 -25.59 16.88 4.41
N ALA A 345 -25.13 18.13 4.48
CA ALA A 345 -25.77 19.25 3.78
C ALA A 345 -25.72 19.06 2.26
N LEU A 346 -24.59 18.64 1.70
CA LEU A 346 -24.47 18.32 0.29
C LEU A 346 -25.38 17.15 -0.11
N PHE A 347 -25.35 16.06 0.66
CA PHE A 347 -26.16 14.88 0.36
C PHE A 347 -27.67 15.14 0.45
N SER A 348 -28.12 16.04 1.32
CA SER A 348 -29.53 16.39 1.44
C SER A 348 -30.13 16.89 0.12
N ARG A 349 -29.34 17.61 -0.67
CA ARG A 349 -29.74 18.24 -1.95
C ARG A 349 -29.72 17.26 -3.14
N VAL A 350 -29.08 16.10 -3.00
CA VAL A 350 -29.00 15.10 -4.09
C VAL A 350 -30.36 14.43 -4.28
N SER A 351 -30.76 14.25 -5.54
CA SER A 351 -31.92 13.45 -5.96
C SER A 351 -31.55 12.57 -7.17
N GLU A 352 -32.45 11.71 -7.61
CA GLU A 352 -32.25 10.85 -8.78
C GLU A 352 -31.99 11.64 -10.07
N HIS A 353 -32.46 12.89 -10.13
CA HIS A 353 -32.35 13.78 -11.31
C HIS A 353 -31.36 14.92 -11.13
N LYS A 354 -30.86 15.14 -9.91
CA LYS A 354 -29.97 16.26 -9.58
C LYS A 354 -28.87 15.84 -8.60
N ASN A 355 -27.64 15.91 -9.05
CA ASN A 355 -26.47 15.67 -8.20
C ASN A 355 -25.41 16.74 -8.50
N ASP A 356 -25.46 17.82 -7.75
CA ASP A 356 -24.56 18.97 -7.87
C ASP A 356 -23.22 18.74 -7.14
N ILE A 357 -23.01 17.57 -6.52
CA ILE A 357 -21.74 17.27 -5.86
C ILE A 357 -20.66 17.06 -6.95
N PRO A 358 -19.53 17.76 -6.87
CA PRO A 358 -18.41 17.52 -7.78
C PRO A 358 -18.04 16.03 -7.80
N ALA A 359 -17.77 15.47 -8.97
CA ALA A 359 -17.57 14.03 -9.17
C ALA A 359 -16.51 13.45 -8.21
N ASP A 360 -15.41 14.18 -7.97
CA ASP A 360 -14.33 13.76 -7.10
C ASP A 360 -14.72 13.69 -5.62
N LEU A 361 -15.68 14.53 -5.20
CA LEU A 361 -16.13 14.59 -3.79
C LEU A 361 -17.31 13.64 -3.49
N ARG A 362 -17.94 13.05 -4.48
CA ARG A 362 -19.08 12.14 -4.28
C ARG A 362 -18.74 10.97 -3.36
N GLY A 363 -17.54 10.37 -3.55
CA GLY A 363 -17.05 9.30 -2.68
C GLY A 363 -16.94 9.73 -1.21
N VAL A 364 -16.34 10.88 -0.96
CA VAL A 364 -16.21 11.48 0.37
C VAL A 364 -17.59 11.67 1.02
N VAL A 365 -18.51 12.29 0.29
CA VAL A 365 -19.87 12.59 0.79
C VAL A 365 -20.63 11.30 1.08
N TYR A 366 -20.66 10.35 0.15
CA TYR A 366 -21.41 9.11 0.31
C TYR A 366 -20.86 8.23 1.45
N ASN A 367 -19.54 8.07 1.53
CA ASN A 367 -18.89 7.28 2.58
C ASN A 367 -19.13 7.90 3.97
N THR A 368 -18.99 9.24 4.08
CA THR A 368 -19.21 9.95 5.34
C THR A 368 -20.68 9.85 5.79
N VAL A 369 -21.61 10.11 4.86
CA VAL A 369 -23.05 10.02 5.16
C VAL A 369 -23.46 8.61 5.53
N ALA A 370 -22.92 7.59 4.84
CA ALA A 370 -23.20 6.19 5.18
C ALA A 370 -22.69 5.83 6.57
N LYS A 371 -21.46 6.25 6.92
CA LYS A 371 -20.86 5.95 8.23
C LYS A 371 -21.67 6.53 9.39
N TYR A 372 -22.22 7.72 9.25
CA TYR A 372 -22.93 8.44 10.32
C TYR A 372 -24.46 8.51 10.11
N GLY A 373 -24.97 7.85 9.08
CA GLY A 373 -26.38 7.79 8.72
C GLY A 373 -27.08 6.53 9.21
N GLY A 374 -28.32 6.38 8.79
CA GLY A 374 -29.17 5.26 9.12
C GLY A 374 -30.00 4.77 7.92
N THR A 375 -31.18 4.20 8.20
CA THR A 375 -32.05 3.61 7.18
C THR A 375 -32.43 4.61 6.08
N LYS A 376 -32.71 5.86 6.43
CA LYS A 376 -33.09 6.90 5.47
C LYS A 376 -31.99 7.16 4.43
N GLU A 377 -30.76 7.31 4.88
CA GLU A 377 -29.60 7.54 4.01
C GLU A 377 -29.29 6.29 3.18
N TYR A 378 -29.46 5.10 3.76
CA TYR A 378 -29.30 3.83 3.06
C TYR A 378 -30.28 3.69 1.90
N GLU A 379 -31.56 3.91 2.15
CA GLU A 379 -32.61 3.82 1.12
C GLU A 379 -32.38 4.85 0.00
N LYS A 380 -31.95 6.07 0.37
CA LYS A 380 -31.61 7.11 -0.61
C LYS A 380 -30.41 6.70 -1.48
N LEU A 381 -29.34 6.18 -0.89
CA LEU A 381 -28.18 5.67 -1.64
C LEU A 381 -28.58 4.51 -2.55
N LEU A 382 -29.41 3.58 -2.08
CA LEU A 382 -29.88 2.47 -2.89
C LEU A 382 -30.72 2.94 -4.10
N LYS A 383 -31.58 3.94 -3.92
CA LYS A 383 -32.31 4.59 -5.01
C LYS A 383 -31.37 5.22 -6.03
N LEU A 384 -30.35 5.96 -5.56
CA LEU A 384 -29.34 6.57 -6.42
C LEU A 384 -28.54 5.50 -7.19
N TYR A 385 -28.23 4.36 -6.57
CA TYR A 385 -27.58 3.25 -7.27
C TYR A 385 -28.44 2.73 -8.43
N LYS A 386 -29.75 2.54 -8.20
CA LYS A 386 -30.68 2.02 -9.20
C LYS A 386 -30.88 2.98 -10.36
N SER A 387 -30.96 4.28 -10.09
CA SER A 387 -31.15 5.32 -11.11
C SER A 387 -29.86 5.71 -11.85
N ALA A 388 -28.68 5.42 -11.29
CA ALA A 388 -27.40 5.76 -11.91
C ALA A 388 -27.19 5.02 -13.24
N THR A 389 -26.81 5.74 -14.28
CA THR A 389 -26.51 5.18 -15.61
C THR A 389 -25.02 4.83 -15.74
N LEU A 390 -24.13 5.60 -15.07
CA LEU A 390 -22.68 5.38 -15.08
C LEU A 390 -22.30 4.30 -14.07
N HIS A 391 -21.57 3.30 -14.54
CA HIS A 391 -21.08 2.23 -13.66
C HIS A 391 -20.08 2.70 -12.61
N GLU A 392 -19.31 3.74 -12.90
CA GLU A 392 -18.44 4.36 -11.91
C GLU A 392 -19.22 4.90 -10.72
N GLU A 393 -20.35 5.56 -10.97
CA GLU A 393 -21.23 6.06 -9.91
C GLU A 393 -21.86 4.90 -9.12
N LYS A 394 -22.34 3.84 -9.79
CA LYS A 394 -22.79 2.61 -9.12
C LYS A 394 -21.72 2.02 -8.21
N ASN A 395 -20.48 1.94 -8.67
CA ASN A 395 -19.35 1.43 -7.89
C ASN A 395 -19.05 2.32 -6.69
N ARG A 396 -19.17 3.64 -6.83
CA ARG A 396 -18.97 4.62 -5.76
C ARG A 396 -20.02 4.46 -4.67
N ILE A 397 -21.29 4.37 -5.06
CA ILE A 397 -22.40 4.15 -4.15
C ILE A 397 -22.33 2.77 -3.50
N GLY A 398 -22.03 1.73 -4.28
CA GLY A 398 -21.87 0.35 -3.78
C GLY A 398 -20.81 0.24 -2.69
N ARG A 399 -19.70 0.97 -2.82
CA ARG A 399 -18.69 1.08 -1.76
C ARG A 399 -19.26 1.75 -0.51
N ALA A 400 -19.98 2.85 -0.67
CA ALA A 400 -20.57 3.57 0.44
C ALA A 400 -21.57 2.73 1.25
N LEU A 401 -22.36 1.87 0.59
CA LEU A 401 -23.29 0.96 1.27
C LEU A 401 -22.57 0.02 2.27
N GLY A 402 -21.30 -0.30 2.05
CA GLY A 402 -20.44 -1.05 2.99
C GLY A 402 -19.95 -0.24 4.19
N CYS A 403 -20.15 1.07 4.23
CA CYS A 403 -19.67 1.95 5.32
C CYS A 403 -20.67 2.11 6.48
N PHE A 404 -21.91 1.66 6.34
CA PHE A 404 -22.91 1.75 7.41
C PHE A 404 -22.47 0.98 8.66
N GLN A 405 -22.90 1.47 9.85
CA GLN A 405 -22.53 0.85 11.12
C GLN A 405 -23.60 -0.10 11.67
N GLN A 406 -24.83 -0.05 11.12
CA GLN A 406 -25.94 -0.90 11.53
C GLN A 406 -25.82 -2.28 10.87
N LYS A 407 -25.81 -3.32 11.69
CA LYS A 407 -25.63 -4.72 11.26
C LYS A 407 -26.71 -5.20 10.27
N ASP A 408 -27.93 -4.75 10.41
CA ASP A 408 -29.03 -5.07 9.51
C ASP A 408 -28.87 -4.42 8.13
N LEU A 409 -28.38 -3.18 8.06
CA LEU A 409 -28.07 -2.51 6.80
C LEU A 409 -26.89 -3.18 6.08
N LEU A 410 -25.87 -3.62 6.82
CA LEU A 410 -24.76 -4.38 6.25
C LEU A 410 -25.21 -5.75 5.70
N ARG A 411 -26.15 -6.44 6.38
CA ARG A 411 -26.74 -7.68 5.83
C ARG A 411 -27.48 -7.41 4.52
N LYS A 412 -28.33 -6.37 4.48
CA LYS A 412 -29.02 -5.95 3.26
C LYS A 412 -28.03 -5.61 2.13
N THR A 413 -26.92 -4.93 2.45
CA THR A 413 -25.86 -4.62 1.48
C THR A 413 -25.24 -5.89 0.89
N LEU A 414 -24.94 -6.89 1.72
CA LEU A 414 -24.36 -8.15 1.26
C LEU A 414 -25.34 -8.96 0.39
N GLU A 415 -26.62 -9.00 0.76
CA GLU A 415 -27.67 -9.63 -0.05
C GLU A 415 -27.85 -8.90 -1.38
N PHE A 416 -27.87 -7.56 -1.36
CA PHE A 416 -27.91 -6.73 -2.56
C PHE A 416 -26.68 -7.00 -3.47
N ALA A 417 -25.49 -7.14 -2.90
CA ALA A 417 -24.25 -7.37 -3.67
C ALA A 417 -24.31 -8.62 -4.55
N ILE A 418 -25.05 -9.66 -4.18
CA ILE A 418 -25.17 -10.88 -4.98
C ILE A 418 -26.46 -10.97 -5.82
N SER A 419 -27.33 -9.95 -5.75
CA SER A 419 -28.56 -9.87 -6.54
C SER A 419 -28.27 -9.61 -8.03
N ASP A 420 -29.28 -9.73 -8.87
CA ASP A 420 -29.21 -9.45 -10.30
C ASP A 420 -29.09 -7.94 -10.62
N GLU A 421 -29.32 -7.08 -9.63
CA GLU A 421 -29.18 -5.62 -9.77
C GLU A 421 -27.69 -5.18 -9.79
N VAL A 422 -26.77 -6.06 -9.35
CA VAL A 422 -25.32 -5.78 -9.28
C VAL A 422 -24.58 -6.64 -10.29
N ARG A 423 -23.75 -6.01 -11.12
CA ARG A 423 -22.89 -6.75 -12.05
C ARG A 423 -21.94 -7.67 -11.30
N ARG A 424 -21.71 -8.87 -11.82
CA ARG A 424 -20.85 -9.88 -11.19
C ARG A 424 -19.47 -9.35 -10.80
N GLN A 425 -18.85 -8.56 -11.67
CA GLN A 425 -17.52 -7.95 -11.43
C GLN A 425 -17.53 -6.90 -10.30
N ASP A 426 -18.65 -6.24 -10.02
CA ASP A 426 -18.77 -5.19 -9.00
C ASP A 426 -19.19 -5.77 -7.63
N SER A 427 -19.84 -6.94 -7.63
CA SER A 427 -20.32 -7.65 -6.44
C SER A 427 -19.24 -7.84 -5.38
N VAL A 428 -18.07 -8.33 -5.79
CA VAL A 428 -16.96 -8.61 -4.90
C VAL A 428 -16.47 -7.34 -4.18
N ARG A 429 -16.42 -6.22 -4.87
CA ARG A 429 -15.98 -4.93 -4.28
C ARG A 429 -16.91 -4.43 -3.19
N ILE A 430 -18.24 -4.59 -3.36
CA ILE A 430 -19.22 -4.23 -2.34
C ILE A 430 -19.02 -5.12 -1.09
N ILE A 431 -18.85 -6.43 -1.30
CA ILE A 431 -18.60 -7.37 -0.20
C ILE A 431 -17.28 -7.05 0.52
N MET A 432 -16.22 -6.74 -0.22
CA MET A 432 -14.93 -6.36 0.37
C MET A 432 -15.05 -5.11 1.27
N ASN A 433 -15.78 -4.08 0.83
CA ASN A 433 -15.97 -2.88 1.64
C ASN A 433 -16.75 -3.16 2.93
N ALA A 434 -17.82 -3.97 2.85
CA ALA A 434 -18.52 -4.42 4.07
C ALA A 434 -17.63 -5.28 4.98
N SER A 435 -16.69 -6.05 4.41
CA SER A 435 -15.78 -6.92 5.15
C SER A 435 -14.70 -6.16 5.93
N VAL A 436 -14.21 -5.03 5.42
CA VAL A 436 -13.21 -4.18 6.11
C VAL A 436 -13.84 -3.22 7.11
N ASN A 437 -15.16 -3.04 7.10
CA ASN A 437 -15.88 -2.29 8.13
C ASN A 437 -15.87 -3.10 9.45
N PRO A 438 -15.39 -2.56 10.57
CA PRO A 438 -15.37 -3.28 11.86
C PRO A 438 -16.74 -3.88 12.25
N ALA A 439 -17.84 -3.14 11.99
CA ALA A 439 -19.20 -3.63 12.25
C ALA A 439 -19.63 -4.76 11.31
N GLY A 440 -18.99 -4.89 10.14
CA GLY A 440 -19.34 -5.82 9.08
C GLY A 440 -18.48 -7.08 9.00
N THR A 441 -17.30 -7.10 9.59
CA THR A 441 -16.30 -8.17 9.43
C THR A 441 -16.84 -9.57 9.69
N ASP A 442 -17.55 -9.78 10.79
CA ASP A 442 -18.11 -11.09 11.15
C ASP A 442 -19.31 -11.48 10.29
N ILE A 443 -20.13 -10.48 9.95
CA ILE A 443 -21.32 -10.65 9.11
C ILE A 443 -20.89 -11.05 7.71
N ALA A 444 -19.92 -10.34 7.14
CA ALA A 444 -19.42 -10.60 5.80
C ALA A 444 -18.76 -11.98 5.71
N TRP A 445 -17.94 -12.37 6.69
CA TRP A 445 -17.35 -13.71 6.70
C TRP A 445 -18.38 -14.81 6.79
N SER A 446 -19.40 -14.66 7.64
CA SER A 446 -20.53 -15.60 7.72
C SER A 446 -21.31 -15.68 6.42
N PHE A 447 -21.53 -14.53 5.76
CA PHE A 447 -22.19 -14.44 4.47
C PHE A 447 -21.36 -15.12 3.36
N ILE A 448 -20.05 -14.90 3.31
CA ILE A 448 -19.15 -15.54 2.34
C ILE A 448 -19.22 -17.07 2.49
N LYS A 449 -19.12 -17.59 3.73
CA LYS A 449 -19.23 -19.03 3.99
C LYS A 449 -20.56 -19.61 3.52
N LYS A 450 -21.67 -18.94 3.85
CA LYS A 450 -23.03 -19.37 3.46
C LYS A 450 -23.20 -19.43 1.94
N ASN A 451 -22.63 -18.48 1.21
CA ASN A 451 -22.81 -18.33 -0.23
C ASN A 451 -21.62 -18.87 -1.04
N TRP A 452 -20.69 -19.64 -0.43
CA TRP A 452 -19.45 -20.09 -1.06
C TRP A 452 -19.67 -20.78 -2.41
N LYS A 453 -20.66 -21.66 -2.51
CA LYS A 453 -21.00 -22.36 -3.77
C LYS A 453 -21.41 -21.39 -4.89
N ILE A 454 -22.11 -20.31 -4.54
CA ILE A 454 -22.52 -19.25 -5.50
C ILE A 454 -21.26 -18.54 -6.02
N PHE A 455 -20.31 -18.19 -5.14
CA PHE A 455 -19.08 -17.53 -5.52
C PHE A 455 -18.18 -18.42 -6.39
N LEU A 456 -18.03 -19.69 -6.04
CA LEU A 456 -17.31 -20.64 -6.88
C LEU A 456 -17.94 -20.75 -8.28
N LYS A 457 -19.27 -20.89 -8.37
CA LYS A 457 -19.97 -20.97 -9.66
C LYS A 457 -19.81 -19.66 -10.48
N ARG A 458 -19.82 -18.49 -9.83
CA ARG A 458 -19.74 -17.19 -10.51
C ARG A 458 -18.32 -16.86 -10.98
N TYR A 459 -17.28 -17.28 -10.24
CA TYR A 459 -15.91 -16.79 -10.36
C TYR A 459 -14.87 -17.88 -10.56
N THR A 460 -15.28 -19.09 -10.99
CA THR A 460 -14.33 -20.15 -11.32
C THR A 460 -13.29 -19.68 -12.35
N GLY A 461 -12.03 -19.87 -12.05
CA GLY A 461 -10.90 -19.50 -12.93
C GLY A 461 -10.52 -18.03 -12.90
N SER A 462 -11.06 -17.24 -11.95
CA SER A 462 -10.74 -15.82 -11.80
C SER A 462 -10.24 -15.50 -10.38
N ARG A 463 -9.66 -14.29 -10.19
CA ARG A 463 -9.11 -13.85 -8.90
C ARG A 463 -10.16 -13.40 -7.89
N GLU A 464 -11.41 -13.24 -8.28
CA GLU A 464 -12.47 -12.71 -7.44
C GLU A 464 -12.72 -13.57 -6.19
N VAL A 465 -12.50 -14.88 -6.27
CA VAL A 465 -12.59 -15.77 -5.09
C VAL A 465 -11.50 -15.43 -4.07
N ALA A 466 -10.29 -15.13 -4.53
CA ALA A 466 -9.20 -14.68 -3.67
C ALA A 466 -9.53 -13.34 -3.02
N TYR A 467 -10.03 -12.37 -3.79
CA TYR A 467 -10.43 -11.05 -3.28
C TYR A 467 -11.51 -11.10 -2.21
N LEU A 468 -12.42 -12.07 -2.24
CA LEU A 468 -13.40 -12.27 -1.17
C LEU A 468 -12.76 -12.68 0.16
N LEU A 469 -11.60 -13.35 0.14
CA LEU A 469 -10.90 -13.80 1.33
C LEU A 469 -9.95 -12.73 1.90
N GLU A 470 -9.35 -11.90 1.05
CA GLU A 470 -8.32 -10.93 1.43
C GLU A 470 -8.72 -10.01 2.61
N PRO A 471 -9.95 -9.42 2.65
CA PRO A 471 -10.36 -8.57 3.75
C PRO A 471 -10.41 -9.28 5.10
N THR A 472 -10.62 -10.60 5.12
CA THR A 472 -10.61 -11.41 6.35
C THR A 472 -9.25 -11.34 7.04
N GLY A 473 -8.18 -11.10 6.29
CA GLY A 473 -6.83 -10.90 6.80
C GLY A 473 -6.65 -9.65 7.68
N SER A 474 -7.61 -8.74 7.73
CA SER A 474 -7.60 -7.57 8.62
C SER A 474 -7.98 -7.89 10.08
N SER A 475 -8.51 -9.08 10.35
CA SER A 475 -8.88 -9.50 11.70
C SER A 475 -7.66 -9.60 12.64
N THR A 476 -7.90 -9.37 13.93
CA THR A 476 -6.95 -9.62 15.03
C THR A 476 -7.25 -10.91 15.79
N SER A 477 -8.28 -11.66 15.41
CA SER A 477 -8.74 -12.87 16.09
C SER A 477 -8.01 -14.12 15.59
N LEU A 478 -7.18 -14.75 16.42
CA LEU A 478 -6.54 -16.04 16.11
C LEU A 478 -7.58 -17.15 15.84
N GLN A 479 -8.78 -17.05 16.43
CA GLN A 479 -9.88 -17.97 16.14
C GLN A 479 -10.36 -17.82 14.70
N ARG A 480 -10.34 -16.60 14.14
CA ARG A 480 -10.66 -16.36 12.74
C ARG A 480 -9.66 -17.05 11.81
N ALA A 481 -8.36 -17.03 12.12
CA ALA A 481 -7.35 -17.76 11.35
C ALA A 481 -7.63 -19.26 11.30
N LYS A 482 -8.01 -19.86 12.43
CA LYS A 482 -8.40 -21.28 12.50
C LYS A 482 -9.67 -21.58 11.72
N ASP A 483 -10.68 -20.70 11.81
CA ASP A 483 -11.95 -20.85 11.07
C ASP A 483 -11.73 -20.77 9.55
N VAL A 484 -10.90 -19.83 9.08
CA VAL A 484 -10.53 -19.73 7.66
C VAL A 484 -9.85 -21.03 7.19
N ALA A 485 -8.85 -21.50 7.90
CA ALA A 485 -8.13 -22.73 7.55
C ALA A 485 -9.07 -23.96 7.49
N ALA A 486 -9.93 -24.11 8.51
CA ALA A 486 -10.87 -25.22 8.59
C ALA A 486 -11.94 -25.15 7.50
N PHE A 487 -12.44 -23.94 7.20
CA PHE A 487 -13.45 -23.72 6.17
C PHE A 487 -12.90 -24.07 4.79
N ILE A 488 -11.73 -23.57 4.42
CA ILE A 488 -11.13 -23.81 3.10
C ILE A 488 -10.73 -25.28 2.94
N LYS A 489 -10.25 -25.95 4.00
CA LYS A 489 -9.98 -27.40 3.96
C LYS A 489 -11.23 -28.21 3.59
N LYS A 490 -12.42 -27.80 4.05
CA LYS A 490 -13.70 -28.44 3.71
C LYS A 490 -14.26 -28.01 2.35
N ASN A 491 -13.91 -26.82 1.91
CA ASN A 491 -14.47 -26.16 0.73
C ASN A 491 -13.35 -25.64 -0.18
N PRO A 492 -12.52 -26.51 -0.73
CA PRO A 492 -11.37 -26.10 -1.53
C PRO A 492 -11.79 -25.35 -2.79
N ALA A 493 -10.96 -24.41 -3.21
CA ALA A 493 -11.07 -23.71 -4.47
C ALA A 493 -9.66 -23.63 -5.11
N PRO A 494 -9.51 -24.01 -6.39
CA PRO A 494 -8.22 -23.98 -7.06
C PRO A 494 -7.67 -22.54 -7.16
N GLY A 495 -6.36 -22.37 -6.93
CA GLY A 495 -5.65 -21.12 -7.16
C GLY A 495 -5.73 -20.08 -6.02
N ILE A 496 -6.37 -20.42 -4.87
CA ILE A 496 -6.44 -19.52 -3.70
C ILE A 496 -5.50 -19.92 -2.57
N GLU A 497 -4.73 -20.98 -2.70
CA GLU A 497 -3.92 -21.58 -1.64
C GLU A 497 -2.95 -20.56 -1.03
N ARG A 498 -2.25 -19.79 -1.88
CA ARG A 498 -1.35 -18.71 -1.45
C ARG A 498 -2.10 -17.61 -0.71
N THR A 499 -3.23 -17.15 -1.25
CA THR A 499 -4.06 -16.12 -0.60
C THR A 499 -4.51 -16.55 0.78
N VAL A 500 -4.92 -17.81 0.95
CA VAL A 500 -5.32 -18.36 2.27
C VAL A 500 -4.15 -18.31 3.25
N GLN A 501 -2.95 -18.72 2.84
CA GLN A 501 -1.75 -18.65 3.67
C GLN A 501 -1.40 -17.21 4.05
N GLN A 502 -1.49 -16.27 3.11
CA GLN A 502 -1.26 -14.85 3.35
C GLN A 502 -2.31 -14.25 4.29
N VAL A 503 -3.58 -14.61 4.15
CA VAL A 503 -4.65 -14.17 5.06
C VAL A 503 -4.39 -14.65 6.48
N ILE A 504 -4.03 -15.92 6.66
CA ILE A 504 -3.72 -16.50 7.98
C ILE A 504 -2.49 -15.81 8.59
N GLU A 505 -1.42 -15.61 7.81
CA GLU A 505 -0.21 -14.90 8.24
C GLU A 505 -0.53 -13.47 8.70
N ARG A 506 -1.37 -12.75 7.96
CA ARG A 506 -1.81 -11.39 8.30
C ARG A 506 -2.61 -11.35 9.59
N ILE A 507 -3.57 -12.25 9.79
CA ILE A 507 -4.35 -12.32 11.03
C ILE A 507 -3.43 -12.56 12.24
N GLN A 508 -2.51 -13.49 12.11
CA GLN A 508 -1.55 -13.80 13.18
C GLN A 508 -0.64 -12.61 13.48
N SER A 509 -0.17 -11.93 12.46
CA SER A 509 0.64 -10.71 12.58
C SER A 509 -0.12 -9.58 13.27
N ASN A 510 -1.36 -9.33 12.85
CA ASN A 510 -2.22 -8.32 13.44
C ASN A 510 -2.51 -8.60 14.93
N ALA A 511 -2.79 -9.87 15.28
CA ALA A 511 -3.00 -10.27 16.68
C ALA A 511 -1.73 -10.04 17.53
N ALA A 512 -0.56 -10.35 16.98
CA ALA A 512 0.71 -10.14 17.67
C ALA A 512 1.03 -8.65 17.85
N LEU A 513 0.76 -7.82 16.84
CA LEU A 513 0.94 -6.38 16.90
C LEU A 513 0.01 -5.75 17.95
N LEU A 514 -1.29 -6.08 17.91
CA LEU A 514 -2.25 -5.57 18.88
C LEU A 514 -1.82 -5.92 20.30
N LYS A 515 -1.51 -7.19 20.56
CA LYS A 515 -1.06 -7.66 21.89
C LYS A 515 0.21 -6.94 22.38
N ARG A 516 1.14 -6.64 21.48
CA ARG A 516 2.41 -5.97 21.80
C ARG A 516 2.20 -4.50 22.14
N ASP A 517 1.43 -3.78 21.35
CA ASP A 517 1.43 -2.32 21.32
C ASP A 517 0.20 -1.68 21.98
N GLN A 518 -0.86 -2.43 22.30
CA GLN A 518 -2.11 -1.86 22.81
C GLN A 518 -1.91 -0.98 24.04
N ASN A 519 -1.11 -1.42 25.02
CA ASN A 519 -0.88 -0.67 26.24
C ASN A 519 -0.01 0.58 25.99
N ALA A 520 1.04 0.45 25.16
CA ALA A 520 1.91 1.57 24.83
C ALA A 520 1.13 2.67 24.06
N ILE A 521 0.28 2.29 23.10
CA ILE A 521 -0.58 3.23 22.39
C ILE A 521 -1.61 3.86 23.33
N ALA A 522 -2.24 3.09 24.23
CA ALA A 522 -3.19 3.65 25.18
C ALA A 522 -2.52 4.67 26.11
N THR A 523 -1.31 4.40 26.59
CA THR A 523 -0.51 5.35 27.39
C THR A 523 -0.16 6.60 26.59
N PHE A 524 0.35 6.46 25.38
CA PHE A 524 0.68 7.58 24.49
C PHE A 524 -0.53 8.49 24.22
N LEU A 525 -1.72 7.92 24.06
CA LEU A 525 -2.95 8.68 23.79
C LEU A 525 -3.55 9.33 25.04
N SER A 526 -3.08 8.99 26.24
CA SER A 526 -3.54 9.56 27.50
C SER A 526 -2.82 10.85 27.86
N ILE A 527 -1.72 11.14 27.19
CA ILE A 527 -0.92 12.37 27.32
C ILE A 527 -1.46 13.44 26.37
#